data_6462aa4085907228bf0cdc5b40083b18
#
_entry.id   6462aa4085907228bf0cdc5b40083b18
#
_cell.length_a   1.000
_cell.length_b   1.000
_cell.length_c   1.000
_cell.angle_alpha   90.00
_cell.angle_beta   90.00
_cell.angle_gamma   90.00
#
_symmetry.space_group_name_H-M   'P 1'
#
loop_
_entity.id
_entity.type
_entity.pdbx_description
1 polymer ?
#
loop_
_entity_poly.entity_id
_entity_poly.type
_entity_poly.pdbx_seq_one_letter_code
_entity_poly.pdbx_strand_id
1 'polypeptide(L)'
;MNDERAANAIDKRVGQKVRSRRLEIGMSQERLAELLGVTFQQVQKYEKGVNRIAVSRLYDIANALEMPVARFFEGLSARVGVAEARTDYVDDALATPEGAQLMALFASINSQRIRKRVLELVKTLAEEASETAK
;
A
#
# COMPACT_ATOMS: atom_id res chain seq x y z
N MET A 1 24.82 8.41 17.03
CA MET A 1 24.77 7.15 16.30
C MET A 1 23.34 6.62 16.24
N ASN A 2 22.91 6.28 15.07
CA ASN A 2 21.54 5.78 14.92
C ASN A 2 21.40 4.38 15.50
N ASP A 3 20.51 4.26 16.44
CA ASP A 3 20.11 2.94 16.91
C ASP A 3 19.12 2.39 15.89
N GLU A 4 19.49 1.30 15.23
CA GLU A 4 18.61 0.66 14.24
C GLU A 4 17.27 0.24 14.84
N ARG A 5 17.22 0.07 16.15
CA ARG A 5 15.98 -0.28 16.85
C ARG A 5 15.15 0.92 17.23
N ALA A 6 15.71 2.13 17.13
CA ALA A 6 14.98 3.34 17.43
C ALA A 6 13.89 3.58 16.38
N ALA A 7 12.73 4.00 16.85
CA ALA A 7 11.63 4.36 15.99
C ALA A 7 11.99 5.60 15.18
N ASN A 8 11.60 5.61 13.92
CA ASN A 8 11.76 6.77 13.05
C ASN A 8 10.40 7.42 12.79
N ALA A 9 10.39 8.42 11.91
CA ALA A 9 9.17 9.16 11.58
C ALA A 9 8.07 8.25 11.02
N ILE A 10 8.45 7.20 10.29
CA ILE A 10 7.48 6.23 9.73
C ILE A 10 6.82 5.45 10.86
N ASP A 11 7.61 4.98 11.82
CA ASP A 11 7.07 4.22 12.96
C ASP A 11 6.08 5.07 13.76
N LYS A 12 6.40 6.35 13.95
CA LYS A 12 5.50 7.28 14.65
C LYS A 12 4.21 7.50 13.88
N ARG A 13 4.32 7.65 12.56
CA ARG A 13 3.14 7.84 11.71
C ARG A 13 2.24 6.61 11.73
N VAL A 14 2.83 5.43 11.59
CA VAL A 14 2.10 4.16 11.65
C VAL A 14 1.43 4.02 13.03
N GLY A 15 2.16 4.31 14.10
CA GLY A 15 1.60 4.26 15.46
C GLY A 15 0.39 5.18 15.63
N GLN A 16 0.45 6.38 15.07
CA GLN A 16 -0.68 7.32 15.08
C GLN A 16 -1.89 6.75 14.34
N LYS A 17 -1.67 6.09 13.22
CA LYS A 17 -2.74 5.45 12.45
C LYS A 17 -3.38 4.31 13.22
N VAL A 18 -2.58 3.52 13.93
CA VAL A 18 -3.08 2.45 14.80
C VAL A 18 -4.01 3.05 15.85
N ARG A 19 -3.55 4.08 16.53
CA ARG A 19 -4.33 4.75 17.57
C ARG A 19 -5.61 5.34 17.02
N SER A 20 -5.53 6.07 15.90
CA SER A 20 -6.70 6.70 15.29
C SER A 20 -7.76 5.69 14.91
N ARG A 21 -7.37 4.59 14.28
CA ARG A 21 -8.32 3.56 13.89
C ARG A 21 -8.94 2.88 15.10
N ARG A 22 -8.12 2.60 16.12
CA ARG A 22 -8.61 2.00 17.35
C ARG A 22 -9.70 2.87 18.01
N LEU A 23 -9.44 4.16 18.10
CA LEU A 23 -10.40 5.11 18.66
C LEU A 23 -11.65 5.22 17.78
N GLU A 24 -11.49 5.21 16.48
CA GLU A 24 -12.60 5.30 15.52
C GLU A 24 -13.60 4.16 15.72
N ILE A 25 -13.11 2.94 15.96
CA ILE A 25 -13.98 1.77 16.15
C ILE A 25 -14.34 1.53 17.62
N GLY A 26 -13.93 2.44 18.52
CA GLY A 26 -14.28 2.35 19.94
C GLY A 26 -13.59 1.24 20.71
N MET A 27 -12.39 0.84 20.26
CA MET A 27 -11.63 -0.24 20.89
C MET A 27 -10.66 0.31 21.93
N SER A 28 -10.58 -0.35 23.09
CA SER A 28 -9.60 0.00 24.13
C SER A 28 -8.22 -0.57 23.78
N GLN A 29 -7.17 0.01 24.39
CA GLN A 29 -5.82 -0.51 24.24
C GLN A 29 -5.71 -1.93 24.82
N GLU A 30 -6.41 -2.20 25.91
CA GLU A 30 -6.45 -3.52 26.54
C GLU A 30 -7.06 -4.55 25.58
N ARG A 31 -8.12 -4.19 24.89
CA ARG A 31 -8.76 -5.09 23.94
C ARG A 31 -7.84 -5.39 22.77
N LEU A 32 -7.18 -4.38 22.24
CA LEU A 32 -6.22 -4.59 21.15
C LEU A 32 -5.07 -5.50 21.62
N ALA A 33 -4.56 -5.26 22.81
CA ALA A 33 -3.50 -6.10 23.38
C ALA A 33 -3.95 -7.56 23.50
N GLU A 34 -5.17 -7.77 23.95
CA GLU A 34 -5.75 -9.11 24.06
C GLU A 34 -5.84 -9.80 22.71
N LEU A 35 -6.32 -9.09 21.68
CA LEU A 35 -6.44 -9.64 20.33
C LEU A 35 -5.09 -9.97 19.72
N LEU A 36 -4.06 -9.20 20.05
CA LEU A 36 -2.71 -9.41 19.52
C LEU A 36 -1.90 -10.42 20.36
N GLY A 37 -2.35 -10.74 21.57
CA GLY A 37 -1.58 -11.58 22.46
C GLY A 37 -0.33 -10.89 23.00
N VAL A 38 -0.37 -9.57 23.17
CA VAL A 38 0.73 -8.78 23.72
C VAL A 38 0.26 -8.04 24.97
N THR A 39 1.20 -7.37 25.64
CA THR A 39 0.85 -6.60 26.83
C THR A 39 0.24 -5.24 26.43
N PHE A 40 -0.52 -4.67 27.35
CA PHE A 40 -1.07 -3.32 27.23
C PHE A 40 0.05 -2.30 26.98
N GLN A 41 1.15 -2.42 27.72
CA GLN A 41 2.31 -1.55 27.56
C GLN A 41 2.89 -1.62 26.16
N GLN A 42 2.88 -2.81 25.57
CA GLN A 42 3.39 -2.96 24.20
C GLN A 42 2.52 -2.22 23.20
N VAL A 43 1.19 -2.26 23.36
CA VAL A 43 0.29 -1.50 22.52
C VAL A 43 0.55 -0.01 22.66
N GLN A 44 0.75 0.47 23.88
CA GLN A 44 1.10 1.88 24.12
C GLN A 44 2.36 2.29 23.37
N LYS A 45 3.37 1.43 23.38
CA LYS A 45 4.64 1.69 22.68
C LYS A 45 4.44 1.73 21.16
N TYR A 46 3.61 0.84 20.62
CA TYR A 46 3.29 0.87 19.20
C TYR A 46 2.62 2.19 18.81
N GLU A 47 1.62 2.61 19.57
CA GLU A 47 0.85 3.81 19.26
C GLU A 47 1.67 5.10 19.40
N LYS A 48 2.64 5.11 20.32
CA LYS A 48 3.53 6.25 20.49
C LYS A 48 4.68 6.27 19.47
N GLY A 49 4.86 5.16 18.73
CA GLY A 49 5.94 5.04 17.78
C GLY A 49 7.31 4.97 18.44
N VAL A 50 7.35 4.46 19.67
CA VAL A 50 8.62 4.30 20.42
C VAL A 50 9.40 3.09 19.92
N ASN A 51 8.69 2.05 19.51
CA ASN A 51 9.28 0.83 18.98
C ASN A 51 8.81 0.61 17.54
N ARG A 52 9.68 -0.05 16.77
CA ARG A 52 9.30 -0.52 15.44
C ARG A 52 8.32 -1.68 15.57
N ILE A 53 7.40 -1.73 14.63
CA ILE A 53 6.43 -2.82 14.55
C ILE A 53 6.90 -3.78 13.47
N ALA A 54 7.11 -5.04 13.82
CA ALA A 54 7.45 -6.06 12.84
C ALA A 54 6.32 -6.19 11.81
N VAL A 55 6.66 -6.52 10.57
CA VAL A 55 5.68 -6.63 9.48
C VAL A 55 4.57 -7.61 9.84
N SER A 56 4.91 -8.76 10.42
CA SER A 56 3.91 -9.76 10.84
C SER A 56 2.97 -9.20 11.90
N ARG A 57 3.51 -8.42 12.84
CA ARG A 57 2.71 -7.79 13.88
C ARG A 57 1.79 -6.72 13.29
N LEU A 58 2.29 -5.96 12.34
CA LEU A 58 1.48 -4.95 11.65
C LEU A 58 0.30 -5.59 10.92
N TYR A 59 0.52 -6.74 10.30
CA TYR A 59 -0.54 -7.51 9.66
C TYR A 59 -1.60 -7.92 10.69
N ASP A 60 -1.18 -8.41 11.85
CA ASP A 60 -2.09 -8.79 12.93
C ASP A 60 -2.90 -7.59 13.43
N ILE A 61 -2.24 -6.43 13.55
CA ILE A 61 -2.90 -5.19 13.97
C ILE A 61 -3.96 -4.79 12.94
N ALA A 62 -3.63 -4.86 11.65
CA ALA A 62 -4.55 -4.53 10.58
C ALA A 62 -5.80 -5.41 10.65
N ASN A 63 -5.63 -6.71 10.87
CA ASN A 63 -6.75 -7.65 11.01
C ASN A 63 -7.58 -7.33 12.25
N ALA A 64 -6.96 -7.04 13.37
CA ALA A 64 -7.67 -6.72 14.62
C ALA A 64 -8.47 -5.43 14.48
N LEU A 65 -7.97 -4.47 13.73
CA LEU A 65 -8.62 -3.17 13.52
C LEU A 65 -9.51 -3.15 12.27
N GLU A 66 -9.60 -4.26 11.55
CA GLU A 66 -10.39 -4.38 10.33
C GLU A 66 -10.07 -3.27 9.32
N MET A 67 -8.78 -3.10 9.05
CA MET A 67 -8.28 -2.05 8.18
C MET A 67 -7.20 -2.61 7.24
N PRO A 68 -7.20 -2.21 5.96
CA PRO A 68 -6.12 -2.64 5.05
C PRO A 68 -4.76 -2.13 5.52
N VAL A 69 -3.73 -2.97 5.40
CA VAL A 69 -2.36 -2.60 5.80
C VAL A 69 -1.90 -1.30 5.11
N ALA A 70 -2.28 -1.12 3.85
CA ALA A 70 -1.88 0.06 3.08
C ALA A 70 -2.30 1.38 3.74
N ARG A 71 -3.38 1.39 4.50
CA ARG A 71 -3.86 2.61 5.16
C ARG A 71 -2.90 3.13 6.22
N PHE A 72 -2.10 2.26 6.82
CA PHE A 72 -1.12 2.71 7.82
C PHE A 72 -0.07 3.63 7.22
N PHE A 73 0.13 3.56 5.92
CA PHE A 73 1.17 4.31 5.22
C PHE A 73 0.65 5.53 4.47
N GLU A 74 -0.63 5.83 4.59
CA GLU A 74 -1.22 7.02 3.97
C GLU A 74 -0.58 8.29 4.53
N GLY A 75 -0.33 9.24 3.66
CA GLY A 75 0.22 10.53 4.05
C GLY A 75 1.72 10.52 4.28
N LEU A 76 2.41 9.45 3.90
CA LEU A 76 3.85 9.44 3.95
C LEU A 76 4.44 10.23 2.79
N SER A 77 5.68 10.62 2.98
CA SER A 77 6.39 11.69 2.31
C SER A 77 6.59 11.58 0.78
N ALA A 78 7.39 12.49 0.26
CA ALA A 78 7.66 12.73 -1.14
C ALA A 78 8.11 11.51 -1.98
N ARG A 79 8.74 10.51 -1.38
CA ARG A 79 9.12 9.29 -2.11
C ARG A 79 7.88 8.48 -2.49
N VAL A 80 6.88 8.53 -1.64
CA VAL A 80 5.60 7.87 -1.91
C VAL A 80 4.85 8.61 -3.01
N GLY A 81 5.05 9.92 -3.12
CA GLY A 81 4.45 10.74 -4.17
C GLY A 81 4.75 10.26 -5.58
N VAL A 82 5.96 9.74 -5.82
CA VAL A 82 6.32 9.18 -7.13
C VAL A 82 5.49 7.94 -7.45
N ALA A 83 5.33 7.06 -6.47
CA ALA A 83 4.51 5.86 -6.61
C ALA A 83 3.03 6.22 -6.79
N GLU A 84 2.54 7.22 -6.07
CA GLU A 84 1.17 7.71 -6.21
C GLU A 84 0.93 8.25 -7.62
N ALA A 85 1.89 9.01 -8.15
CA ALA A 85 1.79 9.55 -9.50
C ALA A 85 1.71 8.43 -10.55
N ARG A 86 2.47 7.36 -10.37
CA ARG A 86 2.41 6.20 -11.26
C ARG A 86 1.07 5.48 -11.17
N THR A 87 0.55 5.34 -9.96
CA THR A 87 -0.74 4.72 -9.73
C THR A 87 -1.85 5.52 -10.39
N ASP A 88 -1.82 6.84 -10.22
CA ASP A 88 -2.78 7.74 -10.85
C ASP A 88 -2.76 7.63 -12.37
N TYR A 89 -1.56 7.53 -12.96
CA TYR A 89 -1.40 7.37 -14.39
C TYR A 89 -2.05 6.09 -14.90
N VAL A 90 -1.84 4.98 -14.21
CA VAL A 90 -2.45 3.70 -14.55
C VAL A 90 -3.97 3.76 -14.36
N ASP A 91 -4.42 4.33 -13.27
CA ASP A 91 -5.85 4.47 -12.99
C ASP A 91 -6.54 5.32 -14.06
N ASP A 92 -5.90 6.40 -14.51
CA ASP A 92 -6.42 7.24 -15.57
C ASP A 92 -6.57 6.46 -16.88
N ALA A 93 -5.55 5.65 -17.22
CA ALA A 93 -5.60 4.82 -18.42
C ALA A 93 -6.75 3.83 -18.35
N LEU A 94 -6.97 3.19 -17.20
CA LEU A 94 -8.04 2.22 -17.00
C LEU A 94 -9.41 2.88 -16.98
N ALA A 95 -9.48 4.18 -16.70
CA ALA A 95 -10.74 4.92 -16.68
C ALA A 95 -11.27 5.23 -18.06
N THR A 96 -10.46 5.07 -19.12
CA THR A 96 -10.91 5.28 -20.49
C THR A 96 -11.61 4.03 -21.01
N PRO A 97 -12.59 4.16 -21.93
CA PRO A 97 -13.24 2.99 -22.53
C PRO A 97 -12.26 2.02 -23.19
N GLU A 98 -11.32 2.53 -23.97
CA GLU A 98 -10.33 1.69 -24.66
C GLU A 98 -9.36 1.03 -23.69
N GLY A 99 -8.97 1.70 -22.62
CA GLY A 99 -8.09 1.13 -21.61
C GLY A 99 -8.78 -0.03 -20.90
N ALA A 100 -10.03 0.15 -20.51
CA ALA A 100 -10.81 -0.89 -19.85
C ALA A 100 -11.03 -2.09 -20.79
N GLN A 101 -11.34 -1.84 -22.07
CA GLN A 101 -11.52 -2.89 -23.06
C GLN A 101 -10.22 -3.65 -23.30
N LEU A 102 -9.11 -2.94 -23.42
CA LEU A 102 -7.81 -3.57 -23.64
C LEU A 102 -7.46 -4.51 -22.48
N MET A 103 -7.67 -4.09 -21.26
CA MET A 103 -7.38 -4.92 -20.10
C MET A 103 -8.29 -6.15 -20.06
N ALA A 104 -9.58 -5.98 -20.34
CA ALA A 104 -10.53 -7.09 -20.36
C ALA A 104 -10.13 -8.13 -21.42
N LEU A 105 -9.79 -7.67 -22.60
CA LEU A 105 -9.38 -8.55 -23.70
C LEU A 105 -8.06 -9.26 -23.39
N PHE A 106 -7.09 -8.54 -22.85
CA PHE A 106 -5.82 -9.12 -22.46
C PHE A 106 -6.01 -10.19 -21.39
N ALA A 107 -6.86 -9.90 -20.40
CA ALA A 107 -7.14 -10.85 -19.32
C ALA A 107 -7.79 -12.14 -19.85
N SER A 108 -8.52 -12.07 -20.98
CA SER A 108 -9.16 -13.24 -21.59
C SER A 108 -8.19 -14.14 -22.34
N ILE A 109 -6.98 -13.67 -22.62
CA ILE A 109 -5.96 -14.46 -23.33
C ILE A 109 -5.27 -15.38 -22.33
N ASN A 110 -5.45 -16.68 -22.49
CA ASN A 110 -4.85 -17.66 -21.59
C ASN A 110 -3.45 -18.10 -21.99
N SER A 111 -3.07 -17.94 -23.24
CA SER A 111 -1.77 -18.35 -23.74
C SER A 111 -0.69 -17.33 -23.40
N GLN A 112 0.33 -17.75 -22.67
CA GLN A 112 1.47 -16.88 -22.34
C GLN A 112 2.21 -16.42 -23.59
N ARG A 113 2.30 -17.30 -24.59
CA ARG A 113 2.96 -16.98 -25.85
C ARG A 113 2.23 -15.85 -26.57
N ILE A 114 0.91 -15.90 -26.60
CA ILE A 114 0.11 -14.86 -27.25
C ILE A 114 0.17 -13.57 -26.44
N ARG A 115 0.13 -13.66 -25.13
CA ARG A 115 0.27 -12.48 -24.26
C ARG A 115 1.57 -11.72 -24.51
N LYS A 116 2.66 -12.45 -24.68
CA LYS A 116 3.96 -11.84 -25.01
C LYS A 116 3.92 -11.12 -26.35
N ARG A 117 3.30 -11.72 -27.35
CA ARG A 117 3.16 -11.10 -28.66
C ARG A 117 2.32 -9.82 -28.60
N VAL A 118 1.23 -9.86 -27.84
CA VAL A 118 0.39 -8.67 -27.65
C VAL A 118 1.20 -7.56 -27.00
N LEU A 119 1.96 -7.89 -25.95
CA LEU A 119 2.78 -6.92 -25.25
C LEU A 119 3.83 -6.29 -26.16
N GLU A 120 4.49 -7.11 -26.97
CA GLU A 120 5.49 -6.63 -27.93
C GLU A 120 4.86 -5.71 -28.97
N LEU A 121 3.68 -6.07 -29.47
CA LEU A 121 2.96 -5.23 -30.42
C LEU A 121 2.59 -3.89 -29.81
N VAL A 122 2.01 -3.89 -28.62
CA VAL A 122 1.61 -2.67 -27.92
C VAL A 122 2.84 -1.78 -27.68
N LYS A 123 3.95 -2.38 -27.27
CA LYS A 123 5.20 -1.65 -27.04
C LYS A 123 5.69 -0.98 -28.32
N THR A 124 5.69 -1.71 -29.43
CA THR A 124 6.10 -1.15 -30.74
C THR A 124 5.20 0.00 -31.15
N LEU A 125 3.90 -0.16 -31.00
CA LEU A 125 2.94 0.89 -31.36
C LEU A 125 3.10 2.13 -30.47
N ALA A 126 3.38 1.92 -29.18
CA ALA A 126 3.61 3.03 -28.28
C ALA A 126 4.88 3.81 -28.65
N GLU A 127 5.91 3.11 -29.07
CA GLU A 127 7.16 3.75 -29.51
C GLU A 127 6.93 4.55 -30.81
N GLU A 128 6.18 4.00 -31.76
CA GLU A 128 5.83 4.71 -32.99
C GLU A 128 5.01 5.97 -32.70
N ALA A 129 4.05 5.88 -31.81
CA ALA A 129 3.21 7.00 -31.43
C ALA A 129 4.07 8.11 -30.77
N SER A 130 5.05 7.74 -29.96
CA SER A 130 5.96 8.67 -29.32
C SER A 130 6.82 9.40 -30.35
N GLU A 131 7.33 8.66 -31.35
CA GLU A 131 8.14 9.26 -32.44
C GLU A 131 7.31 10.21 -33.29
N THR A 132 6.08 9.85 -33.59
CA THR A 132 5.19 10.65 -34.41
C THR A 132 4.75 11.93 -33.70
N ALA A 133 4.69 11.90 -32.39
CA ALA A 133 4.28 13.05 -31.55
C ALA A 133 5.37 14.14 -31.44
N LYS A 134 6.58 13.86 -31.86
CA LYS A 134 7.67 14.84 -31.79
C LYS A 134 7.57 15.88 -32.93
#